data_ec3cfb049047f415b764961812cb007e
#
_entry.id   ec3cfb049047f415b764961812cb007e
#
_cell.length_a   1.000
_cell.length_b   1.000
_cell.length_c   1.000
_cell.angle_alpha   90.00
_cell.angle_beta   90.00
_cell.angle_gamma   90.00
#
_symmetry.space_group_name_H-M   'P 1'
#
loop_
_entity.id
_entity.type
_entity.pdbx_description
1 polymer ?
#
loop_
_entity_poly.entity_id
_entity_poly.type
_entity_poly.pdbx_seq_one_letter_code
_entity_poly.pdbx_strand_id
1 'polypeptide(L)'
;MTVVYLMRHSKGKLERENKNISESFQITNEKYILSVEGERLAFAYSKLKELHGLSGVFSSNYVRTMATAKYVAFNNKLPLIIDEDFNERVFGIEKREGLPADFFKKQIANRDYKLNNGESFNEVKTRMLKGLIKVMKKNKGKKSLIVSHGSSIAFLLSKWCDISYDNNNYIIKYKGKLVLNGFDSPDLLELKFNEKNKLTNIRRVALNKENKKK
;
A
#
# COMPACT_ATOMS: atom_id res chain seq x y z
N MET A 1 4.54 22.45 -5.00
CA MET A 1 4.87 21.22 -4.23
C MET A 1 3.74 20.22 -4.40
N THR A 2 4.02 18.98 -4.79
CA THR A 2 3.04 17.89 -4.92
C THR A 2 3.12 16.99 -3.68
N VAL A 3 1.97 16.58 -3.14
CA VAL A 3 1.92 15.67 -1.97
C VAL A 3 1.19 14.41 -2.38
N VAL A 4 1.82 13.26 -2.14
CA VAL A 4 1.20 11.95 -2.33
C VAL A 4 1.15 11.23 -1.00
N TYR A 5 -0.04 10.83 -0.60
CA TYR A 5 -0.25 9.93 0.51
C TYR A 5 -0.26 8.50 -0.01
N LEU A 6 0.60 7.64 0.58
CA LEU A 6 0.57 6.19 0.36
C LEU A 6 -0.05 5.54 1.58
N MET A 7 -1.11 4.78 1.37
CA MET A 7 -1.82 4.10 2.46
C MET A 7 -1.82 2.59 2.23
N ARG A 8 -1.35 1.82 3.21
CA ARG A 8 -1.63 0.40 3.25
C ARG A 8 -3.11 0.20 3.59
N HIS A 9 -3.76 -0.75 2.93
CA HIS A 9 -5.14 -1.15 3.24
C HIS A 9 -5.34 -1.47 4.73
N SER A 10 -6.57 -1.33 5.21
CA SER A 10 -6.96 -1.58 6.59
C SER A 10 -6.99 -3.09 6.91
N LYS A 11 -7.28 -3.44 8.18
CA LYS A 11 -7.28 -4.82 8.68
C LYS A 11 -8.24 -5.71 7.89
N GLY A 12 -7.71 -6.79 7.35
CA GLY A 12 -8.51 -7.84 6.74
C GLY A 12 -9.19 -8.75 7.77
N LYS A 13 -10.17 -9.52 7.34
CA LYS A 13 -10.83 -10.55 8.16
C LYS A 13 -9.79 -11.65 8.50
N LEU A 14 -9.70 -12.03 9.79
CA LEU A 14 -8.70 -13.02 10.23
C LEU A 14 -8.97 -14.42 9.68
N GLU A 15 -10.24 -14.79 9.56
CA GLU A 15 -10.64 -16.07 9.00
C GLU A 15 -10.73 -15.97 7.48
N ARG A 16 -9.85 -16.63 6.81
CA ARG A 16 -9.98 -16.93 5.38
C ARG A 16 -10.92 -18.14 5.23
N GLU A 17 -12.20 -17.92 5.44
CA GLU A 17 -13.24 -18.94 5.32
C GLU A 17 -13.48 -19.38 3.87
N ASN A 18 -12.50 -19.47 3.02
CA ASN A 18 -12.68 -20.12 1.74
C ASN A 18 -12.15 -21.55 1.81
N LYS A 19 -12.98 -22.42 2.37
CA LYS A 19 -12.88 -23.87 2.19
C LYS A 19 -13.22 -24.30 0.75
N ASN A 20 -13.55 -23.40 -0.14
CA ASN A 20 -13.71 -23.68 -1.57
C ASN A 20 -12.35 -23.86 -2.21
N ILE A 21 -11.99 -25.11 -2.30
CA ILE A 21 -10.71 -25.69 -2.73
C ILE A 21 -10.37 -25.38 -4.20
N SER A 22 -11.27 -24.76 -4.95
CA SER A 22 -11.14 -24.53 -6.41
C SER A 22 -10.53 -23.19 -6.82
N GLU A 23 -10.45 -22.21 -5.91
CA GLU A 23 -9.89 -20.89 -6.26
C GLU A 23 -8.38 -20.83 -6.01
N SER A 24 -7.64 -20.26 -6.95
CA SER A 24 -6.20 -20.02 -6.78
C SER A 24 -5.93 -19.03 -5.63
N PHE A 25 -4.73 -19.09 -5.07
CA PHE A 25 -4.29 -18.14 -4.04
C PHE A 25 -4.43 -16.69 -4.51
N GLN A 26 -4.16 -16.40 -5.78
CA GLN A 26 -4.27 -15.06 -6.35
C GLN A 26 -5.70 -14.53 -6.25
N ILE A 27 -6.70 -15.29 -6.72
CA ILE A 27 -8.12 -14.91 -6.66
C ILE A 27 -8.58 -14.72 -5.22
N THR A 28 -8.23 -15.65 -4.33
CA THR A 28 -8.56 -15.53 -2.90
C THR A 28 -7.96 -14.28 -2.27
N ASN A 29 -6.71 -13.94 -2.65
CA ASN A 29 -6.03 -12.75 -2.15
C ASN A 29 -6.67 -11.45 -2.66
N GLU A 30 -7.14 -11.41 -3.91
CA GLU A 30 -7.85 -10.27 -4.49
C GLU A 30 -9.19 -10.01 -3.81
N LYS A 31 -9.96 -11.07 -3.59
CA LYS A 31 -11.29 -11.03 -2.98
C LYS A 31 -11.28 -10.80 -1.46
N TYR A 32 -10.11 -10.85 -0.81
CA TYR A 32 -9.99 -10.74 0.64
C TYR A 32 -10.53 -9.42 1.17
N ILE A 33 -11.54 -9.51 2.05
CA ILE A 33 -12.31 -8.37 2.57
C ILE A 33 -11.71 -7.79 3.86
N LEU A 34 -12.16 -6.60 4.24
CA LEU A 34 -11.88 -6.02 5.55
C LEU A 34 -12.68 -6.74 6.65
N SER A 35 -12.13 -6.77 7.86
CA SER A 35 -12.87 -7.08 9.08
C SER A 35 -13.75 -5.90 9.49
N VAL A 36 -14.68 -6.12 10.42
CA VAL A 36 -15.48 -5.03 11.02
C VAL A 36 -14.56 -3.97 11.65
N GLU A 37 -13.51 -4.41 12.36
CA GLU A 37 -12.49 -3.49 12.90
C GLU A 37 -11.76 -2.75 11.77
N GLY A 38 -11.44 -3.45 10.68
CA GLY A 38 -10.80 -2.85 9.51
C GLY A 38 -11.64 -1.76 8.87
N GLU A 39 -12.95 -1.95 8.76
CA GLU A 39 -13.89 -0.93 8.27
C GLU A 39 -13.92 0.29 9.20
N ARG A 40 -13.98 0.09 10.53
CA ARG A 40 -13.93 1.18 11.53
C ARG A 40 -12.63 1.97 11.45
N LEU A 41 -11.49 1.29 11.33
CA LEU A 41 -10.19 1.94 11.20
C LEU A 41 -10.07 2.72 9.88
N ALA A 42 -10.53 2.16 8.76
CA ALA A 42 -10.55 2.86 7.47
C ALA A 42 -11.40 4.14 7.55
N PHE A 43 -12.58 4.07 8.19
CA PHE A 43 -13.41 5.23 8.44
C PHE A 43 -12.70 6.27 9.34
N ALA A 44 -12.07 5.84 10.45
CA ALA A 44 -11.34 6.74 11.34
C ALA A 44 -10.19 7.46 10.62
N TYR A 45 -9.39 6.74 9.81
CA TYR A 45 -8.34 7.35 9.00
C TYR A 45 -8.89 8.37 7.99
N SER A 46 -10.07 8.14 7.42
CA SER A 46 -10.68 9.07 6.47
C SER A 46 -11.00 10.45 7.05
N LYS A 47 -11.03 10.58 8.39
CA LYS A 47 -11.24 11.84 9.12
C LYS A 47 -9.97 12.63 9.39
N LEU A 48 -8.80 12.08 9.06
CA LEU A 48 -7.53 12.80 9.23
C LEU A 48 -7.51 14.05 8.35
N LYS A 49 -7.11 15.19 8.93
CA LYS A 49 -7.00 16.48 8.20
C LYS A 49 -6.09 16.40 6.97
N GLU A 50 -5.09 15.53 7.00
CA GLU A 50 -4.20 15.24 5.90
C GLU A 50 -4.96 14.75 4.66
N LEU A 51 -6.01 13.97 4.86
CA LEU A 51 -6.81 13.34 3.81
C LEU A 51 -8.03 14.18 3.37
N HIS A 52 -8.09 15.46 3.76
CA HIS A 52 -9.08 16.41 3.27
C HIS A 52 -8.50 17.31 2.18
N GLY A 53 -9.35 17.74 1.25
CA GLY A 53 -8.97 18.59 0.12
C GLY A 53 -8.02 17.90 -0.85
N LEU A 54 -8.23 16.60 -1.07
CA LEU A 54 -7.55 15.82 -2.10
C LEU A 54 -8.07 16.18 -3.48
N SER A 55 -7.23 15.99 -4.50
CA SER A 55 -7.58 16.14 -5.92
C SER A 55 -7.73 14.79 -6.65
N GLY A 56 -7.41 13.68 -5.99
CA GLY A 56 -7.56 12.34 -6.52
C GLY A 56 -7.39 11.27 -5.44
N VAL A 57 -8.21 10.23 -5.53
CA VAL A 57 -8.12 9.03 -4.68
C VAL A 57 -7.99 7.81 -5.59
N PHE A 58 -6.91 7.09 -5.43
CA PHE A 58 -6.53 5.94 -6.24
C PHE A 58 -6.42 4.69 -5.38
N SER A 59 -6.73 3.54 -5.95
CA SER A 59 -6.65 2.24 -5.27
C SER A 59 -6.21 1.15 -6.21
N SER A 60 -5.57 0.11 -5.68
CA SER A 60 -5.51 -1.16 -6.38
C SER A 60 -6.92 -1.73 -6.59
N ASN A 61 -7.06 -2.75 -7.46
CA ASN A 61 -8.32 -3.43 -7.71
C ASN A 61 -8.71 -4.48 -6.64
N TYR A 62 -7.92 -4.63 -5.57
CA TYR A 62 -8.19 -5.57 -4.50
C TYR A 62 -9.32 -5.06 -3.59
N VAL A 63 -10.23 -5.95 -3.19
CA VAL A 63 -11.43 -5.59 -2.41
C VAL A 63 -11.05 -4.80 -1.15
N ARG A 64 -10.04 -5.22 -0.40
CA ARG A 64 -9.60 -4.56 0.84
C ARG A 64 -9.07 -3.15 0.65
N THR A 65 -8.42 -2.86 -0.48
CA THR A 65 -7.91 -1.51 -0.77
C THR A 65 -9.03 -0.58 -1.21
N MET A 66 -9.94 -1.05 -2.06
CA MET A 66 -11.13 -0.30 -2.45
C MET A 66 -12.01 0.01 -1.25
N ALA A 67 -12.25 -0.98 -0.36
CA ALA A 67 -13.00 -0.80 0.87
C ALA A 67 -12.33 0.20 1.82
N THR A 68 -10.98 0.25 1.87
CA THR A 68 -10.26 1.26 2.66
C THR A 68 -10.39 2.65 2.05
N ALA A 69 -10.28 2.77 0.73
CA ALA A 69 -10.26 4.04 0.01
C ALA A 69 -11.65 4.72 -0.08
N LYS A 70 -12.74 3.95 -0.08
CA LYS A 70 -14.12 4.43 -0.30
C LYS A 70 -14.50 5.59 0.60
N TYR A 71 -14.13 5.55 1.89
CA TYR A 71 -14.46 6.59 2.85
C TYR A 71 -13.74 7.91 2.56
N VAL A 72 -12.46 7.84 2.15
CA VAL A 72 -11.70 9.05 1.78
C VAL A 72 -12.24 9.64 0.49
N ALA A 73 -12.57 8.80 -0.50
CA ALA A 73 -13.19 9.26 -1.75
C ALA A 73 -14.52 9.96 -1.48
N PHE A 74 -15.39 9.34 -0.66
CA PHE A 74 -16.69 9.92 -0.27
C PHE A 74 -16.53 11.26 0.44
N ASN A 75 -15.65 11.37 1.46
CA ASN A 75 -15.43 12.59 2.22
C ASN A 75 -14.88 13.75 1.36
N ASN A 76 -14.16 13.45 0.29
CA ASN A 76 -13.63 14.43 -0.64
C ASN A 76 -14.54 14.67 -1.86
N LYS A 77 -15.69 13.99 -1.97
CA LYS A 77 -16.60 14.03 -3.12
C LYS A 77 -15.88 13.72 -4.45
N LEU A 78 -14.98 12.75 -4.41
CA LEU A 78 -14.16 12.32 -5.55
C LEU A 78 -14.55 10.89 -5.97
N PRO A 79 -14.46 10.58 -7.27
CA PRO A 79 -14.52 9.19 -7.72
C PRO A 79 -13.30 8.43 -7.18
N LEU A 80 -13.52 7.15 -6.84
CA LEU A 80 -12.43 6.22 -6.58
C LEU A 80 -11.89 5.72 -7.92
N ILE A 81 -10.62 5.97 -8.19
CA ILE A 81 -9.94 5.56 -9.42
C ILE A 81 -9.16 4.28 -9.15
N ILE A 82 -9.50 3.22 -9.88
CA ILE A 82 -8.80 1.95 -9.80
C ILE A 82 -7.66 1.93 -10.80
N ASP A 83 -6.45 1.57 -10.34
CA ASP A 83 -5.27 1.42 -11.19
C ASP A 83 -4.46 0.20 -10.70
N GLU A 84 -4.33 -0.80 -11.58
CA GLU A 84 -3.64 -2.06 -11.30
C GLU A 84 -2.14 -1.88 -11.06
N ASP A 85 -1.55 -0.77 -11.48
CA ASP A 85 -0.17 -0.43 -11.14
C ASP A 85 0.03 -0.40 -9.60
N PHE A 86 -1.06 -0.28 -8.79
CA PHE A 86 -1.02 -0.27 -7.31
C PHE A 86 -1.38 -1.62 -6.66
N ASN A 87 -1.54 -2.69 -7.42
CA ASN A 87 -1.86 -4.02 -6.90
C ASN A 87 -0.76 -4.57 -5.97
N GLU A 88 -1.15 -5.53 -5.12
CA GLU A 88 -0.16 -6.35 -4.41
C GLU A 88 0.66 -7.15 -5.44
N ARG A 89 1.87 -7.55 -5.08
CA ARG A 89 2.66 -8.43 -5.94
C ARG A 89 1.93 -9.75 -6.18
N VAL A 90 2.08 -10.25 -7.38
CA VAL A 90 1.70 -11.62 -7.71
C VAL A 90 2.73 -12.58 -7.12
N PHE A 91 2.29 -13.55 -6.31
CA PHE A 91 3.21 -14.46 -5.64
C PHE A 91 3.67 -15.61 -6.54
N GLY A 92 2.89 -15.97 -7.56
CA GLY A 92 3.19 -17.08 -8.46
C GLY A 92 2.97 -18.46 -7.84
N ILE A 93 2.02 -18.58 -6.91
CA ILE A 93 1.66 -19.82 -6.22
C ILE A 93 0.17 -20.12 -6.38
N GLU A 94 -0.17 -21.40 -6.46
CA GLU A 94 -1.56 -21.86 -6.50
C GLU A 94 -2.21 -21.88 -5.10
N LYS A 95 -1.43 -22.29 -4.09
CA LYS A 95 -1.86 -22.37 -2.69
C LYS A 95 -0.85 -21.67 -1.79
N ARG A 96 -1.32 -21.14 -0.66
CA ARG A 96 -0.48 -20.40 0.29
C ARG A 96 0.72 -21.19 0.82
N GLU A 97 0.53 -22.48 1.02
CA GLU A 97 1.54 -23.43 1.52
C GLU A 97 2.74 -23.56 0.55
N GLY A 98 2.53 -23.24 -0.73
CA GLY A 98 3.59 -23.21 -1.76
C GLY A 98 4.55 -22.02 -1.64
N LEU A 99 4.31 -21.06 -0.72
CA LEU A 99 5.21 -19.95 -0.52
C LEU A 99 6.40 -20.34 0.36
N PRO A 100 7.65 -20.25 -0.15
CA PRO A 100 8.84 -20.56 0.65
C PRO A 100 8.93 -19.66 1.91
N ALA A 101 9.31 -20.22 3.04
CA ALA A 101 9.40 -19.49 4.31
C ALA A 101 10.35 -18.29 4.26
N ASP A 102 11.39 -18.36 3.44
CA ASP A 102 12.39 -17.30 3.24
C ASP A 102 12.12 -16.40 2.02
N PHE A 103 10.96 -16.55 1.37
CA PHE A 103 10.61 -15.83 0.13
C PHE A 103 10.85 -14.31 0.23
N PHE A 104 10.39 -13.69 1.31
CA PHE A 104 10.54 -12.24 1.51
C PHE A 104 12.00 -11.82 1.66
N LYS A 105 12.80 -12.60 2.40
CA LYS A 105 14.24 -12.36 2.57
C LYS A 105 14.97 -12.51 1.24
N LYS A 106 14.64 -13.55 0.46
CA LYS A 106 15.20 -13.76 -0.89
C LYS A 106 14.90 -12.61 -1.82
N GLN A 107 13.68 -12.05 -1.83
CA GLN A 107 13.35 -10.89 -2.64
C GLN A 107 14.08 -9.61 -2.23
N ILE A 108 14.45 -9.45 -0.96
CA ILE A 108 15.26 -8.31 -0.53
C ILE A 108 16.73 -8.51 -0.92
N ALA A 109 17.26 -9.72 -0.75
CA ALA A 109 18.66 -10.05 -1.09
C ALA A 109 18.90 -10.04 -2.61
N ASN A 110 17.98 -10.61 -3.38
CA ASN A 110 17.98 -10.60 -4.84
C ASN A 110 16.66 -9.99 -5.35
N ARG A 111 16.72 -8.78 -5.83
CA ARG A 111 15.53 -8.01 -6.25
C ARG A 111 14.88 -8.53 -7.54
N ASP A 112 15.51 -9.41 -8.26
CA ASP A 112 14.96 -10.09 -9.45
C ASP A 112 14.44 -11.49 -9.13
N TYR A 113 14.62 -11.96 -7.88
CA TYR A 113 14.07 -13.23 -7.43
C TYR A 113 12.54 -13.23 -7.46
N LYS A 114 11.97 -14.23 -8.10
CA LYS A 114 10.52 -14.53 -8.13
C LYS A 114 10.27 -16.01 -8.32
N LEU A 115 9.07 -16.46 -7.99
CA LEU A 115 8.57 -17.78 -8.37
C LEU A 115 8.01 -17.73 -9.80
N ASN A 116 7.87 -18.90 -10.42
CA ASN A 116 7.24 -18.99 -11.74
C ASN A 116 5.87 -18.29 -11.69
N ASN A 117 5.54 -17.50 -12.71
CA ASN A 117 4.30 -16.73 -12.81
C ASN A 117 4.11 -15.63 -11.71
N GLY A 118 5.12 -15.41 -10.87
CA GLY A 118 5.11 -14.34 -9.86
C GLY A 118 5.83 -13.07 -10.31
N GLU A 119 5.76 -12.04 -9.48
CA GLU A 119 6.49 -10.78 -9.68
C GLU A 119 7.72 -10.69 -8.77
N SER A 120 8.80 -10.19 -9.33
CA SER A 120 9.98 -9.80 -8.58
C SER A 120 9.78 -8.45 -7.88
N PHE A 121 10.68 -8.13 -6.95
CA PHE A 121 10.74 -6.80 -6.33
C PHE A 121 10.85 -5.68 -7.38
N ASN A 122 11.73 -5.84 -8.39
CA ASN A 122 11.98 -4.83 -9.41
C ASN A 122 10.79 -4.66 -10.37
N GLU A 123 10.07 -5.72 -10.71
CA GLU A 123 8.86 -5.65 -11.54
C GLU A 123 7.75 -4.85 -10.82
N VAL A 124 7.46 -5.18 -9.56
CA VAL A 124 6.48 -4.44 -8.74
C VAL A 124 6.89 -2.99 -8.56
N LYS A 125 8.17 -2.72 -8.23
CA LYS A 125 8.69 -1.34 -8.11
C LYS A 125 8.47 -0.55 -9.39
N THR A 126 8.72 -1.16 -10.54
CA THR A 126 8.60 -0.50 -11.85
C THR A 126 7.17 -0.09 -12.15
N ARG A 127 6.18 -1.01 -11.98
CA ARG A 127 4.77 -0.65 -12.20
C ARG A 127 4.25 0.36 -11.17
N MET A 128 4.58 0.19 -9.89
CA MET A 128 4.21 1.14 -8.84
C MET A 128 4.76 2.56 -9.13
N LEU A 129 6.00 2.65 -9.61
CA LEU A 129 6.61 3.92 -9.98
C LEU A 129 5.93 4.55 -11.20
N LYS A 130 5.56 3.74 -12.20
CA LYS A 130 4.78 4.17 -13.37
C LYS A 130 3.43 4.76 -12.93
N GLY A 131 2.69 4.06 -12.05
CA GLY A 131 1.42 4.54 -11.50
C GLY A 131 1.59 5.85 -10.71
N LEU A 132 2.62 5.92 -9.84
CA LEU A 132 2.92 7.14 -9.08
C LEU A 132 3.20 8.33 -10.00
N ILE A 133 3.98 8.16 -11.06
CA ILE A 133 4.29 9.23 -12.03
C ILE A 133 3.00 9.72 -12.71
N LYS A 134 2.09 8.82 -13.12
CA LYS A 134 0.78 9.19 -13.67
C LYS A 134 -0.02 10.04 -12.69
N VAL A 135 -0.11 9.61 -11.42
CA VAL A 135 -0.82 10.34 -10.36
C VAL A 135 -0.22 11.72 -10.14
N MET A 136 1.10 11.83 -10.02
CA MET A 136 1.79 13.09 -9.82
C MET A 136 1.63 14.05 -11.01
N LYS A 137 1.67 13.53 -12.24
CA LYS A 137 1.46 14.34 -13.46
C LYS A 137 0.03 14.92 -13.51
N LYS A 138 -0.99 14.08 -13.22
CA LYS A 138 -2.40 14.48 -13.21
C LYS A 138 -2.71 15.47 -12.08
N ASN A 139 -2.03 15.39 -10.95
CA ASN A 139 -2.29 16.15 -9.74
C ASN A 139 -1.11 17.04 -9.34
N LYS A 140 -0.39 17.60 -10.31
CA LYS A 140 0.77 18.47 -10.08
C LYS A 140 0.38 19.65 -9.17
N GLY A 141 1.17 19.86 -8.11
CA GLY A 141 0.94 20.95 -7.15
C GLY A 141 -0.17 20.69 -6.13
N LYS A 142 -0.83 19.53 -6.18
CA LYS A 142 -2.00 19.17 -5.35
C LYS A 142 -1.69 17.97 -4.44
N LYS A 143 -2.71 17.52 -3.67
CA LYS A 143 -2.64 16.37 -2.80
C LYS A 143 -3.42 15.20 -3.41
N SER A 144 -2.88 13.98 -3.32
CA SER A 144 -3.55 12.76 -3.77
C SER A 144 -3.32 11.62 -2.79
N LEU A 145 -4.25 10.66 -2.74
CA LEU A 145 -4.13 9.42 -1.99
C LEU A 145 -4.00 8.24 -2.95
N ILE A 146 -3.09 7.32 -2.64
CA ILE A 146 -2.97 5.99 -3.25
C ILE A 146 -3.12 4.96 -2.14
N VAL A 147 -4.12 4.07 -2.23
CA VAL A 147 -4.30 2.94 -1.32
C VAL A 147 -3.79 1.67 -1.98
N SER A 148 -2.83 1.01 -1.34
CA SER A 148 -2.11 -0.15 -1.86
C SER A 148 -1.76 -1.12 -0.73
N HIS A 149 -0.68 -1.89 -0.86
CA HIS A 149 -0.29 -3.00 -0.01
C HIS A 149 1.10 -2.80 0.58
N GLY A 150 1.38 -3.45 1.71
CA GLY A 150 2.65 -3.23 2.43
C GLY A 150 3.89 -3.50 1.58
N SER A 151 3.94 -4.65 0.90
CA SER A 151 5.11 -5.01 0.07
C SER A 151 5.25 -4.07 -1.13
N SER A 152 4.16 -3.80 -1.83
CA SER A 152 4.18 -2.93 -3.01
C SER A 152 4.61 -1.50 -2.66
N ILE A 153 4.14 -0.96 -1.51
CA ILE A 153 4.58 0.34 -1.00
C ILE A 153 6.07 0.30 -0.63
N ALA A 154 6.54 -0.73 0.08
CA ALA A 154 7.96 -0.86 0.43
C ALA A 154 8.84 -0.90 -0.83
N PHE A 155 8.43 -1.66 -1.86
CA PHE A 155 9.19 -1.77 -3.10
C PHE A 155 9.23 -0.46 -3.88
N LEU A 156 8.12 0.28 -3.95
CA LEU A 156 8.11 1.64 -4.51
C LEU A 156 9.07 2.56 -3.77
N LEU A 157 9.02 2.54 -2.42
CA LEU A 157 9.83 3.44 -1.59
C LEU A 157 11.32 3.17 -1.70
N SER A 158 11.74 1.98 -2.15
CA SER A 158 13.16 1.68 -2.41
C SER A 158 13.81 2.56 -3.49
N LYS A 159 13.01 3.37 -4.21
CA LYS A 159 13.53 4.42 -5.10
C LYS A 159 14.30 5.49 -4.34
N TRP A 160 13.95 5.74 -3.08
CA TRP A 160 14.49 6.84 -2.26
C TRP A 160 14.94 6.43 -0.87
N CYS A 161 14.57 5.23 -0.44
CA CYS A 161 14.74 4.72 0.91
C CYS A 161 15.55 3.43 0.91
N ASP A 162 16.27 3.21 1.99
CA ASP A 162 16.85 1.91 2.29
C ASP A 162 15.75 0.99 2.82
N ILE A 163 15.61 -0.18 2.21
CA ILE A 163 14.62 -1.20 2.57
C ILE A 163 15.35 -2.44 3.03
N SER A 164 15.02 -2.91 4.23
CA SER A 164 15.42 -4.22 4.75
C SER A 164 14.20 -4.99 5.26
N TYR A 165 14.38 -6.28 5.52
CA TYR A 165 13.32 -7.16 6.03
C TYR A 165 13.86 -7.99 7.18
N ASP A 166 13.29 -7.80 8.35
CA ASP A 166 13.66 -8.51 9.56
C ASP A 166 12.42 -8.77 10.42
N ASN A 167 12.42 -9.90 11.15
CA ASN A 167 11.31 -10.31 12.04
C ASN A 167 9.92 -10.14 11.39
N ASN A 168 9.79 -10.58 10.14
CA ASN A 168 8.56 -10.47 9.32
C ASN A 168 8.09 -9.04 9.03
N ASN A 169 8.97 -8.05 9.18
CA ASN A 169 8.65 -6.64 8.97
C ASN A 169 9.58 -5.99 7.92
N TYR A 170 9.02 -5.14 7.09
CA TYR A 170 9.82 -4.19 6.30
C TYR A 170 10.28 -3.05 7.19
N ILE A 171 11.58 -2.78 7.18
CA ILE A 171 12.19 -1.62 7.83
C ILE A 171 12.55 -0.62 6.74
N ILE A 172 12.05 0.60 6.86
CA ILE A 172 12.21 1.66 5.86
C ILE A 172 12.95 2.84 6.50
N LYS A 173 14.10 3.22 5.90
CA LYS A 173 14.87 4.39 6.33
C LYS A 173 15.01 5.39 5.18
N TYR A 174 14.78 6.66 5.45
CA TYR A 174 15.00 7.75 4.51
C TYR A 174 16.14 8.64 5.00
N LYS A 175 17.21 8.76 4.22
CA LYS A 175 18.42 9.52 4.61
C LYS A 175 18.95 9.10 5.99
N GLY A 176 19.02 7.80 6.24
CA GLY A 176 19.48 7.20 7.51
C GLY A 176 18.47 7.24 8.67
N LYS A 177 17.36 8.00 8.56
CA LYS A 177 16.34 8.10 9.61
C LYS A 177 15.25 7.05 9.43
N LEU A 178 14.84 6.41 10.52
CA LEU A 178 13.75 5.43 10.53
C LEU A 178 12.42 6.13 10.19
N VAL A 179 11.75 5.66 9.14
CA VAL A 179 10.40 6.07 8.74
C VAL A 179 9.38 5.06 9.26
N LEU A 180 9.70 3.76 9.13
CA LEU A 180 8.79 2.67 9.45
C LEU A 180 9.58 1.44 9.90
N ASN A 181 9.09 0.77 10.96
CA ASN A 181 9.49 -0.58 11.36
C ASN A 181 8.22 -1.43 11.45
N GLY A 182 7.91 -2.10 10.34
CA GLY A 182 6.66 -2.82 10.15
C GLY A 182 5.46 -1.91 9.83
N PHE A 183 4.66 -2.33 8.86
CA PHE A 183 3.42 -1.64 8.52
C PHE A 183 2.29 -2.02 9.47
N ASP A 184 1.60 -1.03 10.04
CA ASP A 184 0.27 -1.21 10.60
C ASP A 184 -0.78 -1.43 9.48
N SER A 185 -2.02 -1.75 9.88
CA SER A 185 -3.13 -1.93 8.96
C SER A 185 -4.38 -1.24 9.51
N PRO A 186 -4.72 -0.04 9.01
CA PRO A 186 -4.04 0.73 7.95
C PRO A 186 -2.77 1.45 8.42
N ASP A 187 -1.96 1.89 7.47
CA ASP A 187 -0.80 2.75 7.71
C ASP A 187 -0.73 3.84 6.65
N LEU A 188 -0.36 5.06 7.01
CA LEU A 188 -0.36 6.21 6.12
C LEU A 188 1.01 6.90 6.10
N LEU A 189 1.56 7.06 4.92
CA LEU A 189 2.81 7.78 4.67
C LEU A 189 2.53 9.03 3.84
N GLU A 190 3.08 10.17 4.24
CA GLU A 190 3.08 11.41 3.46
C GLU A 190 4.40 11.55 2.71
N LEU A 191 4.33 11.70 1.39
CA LEU A 191 5.46 11.98 0.51
C LEU A 191 5.33 13.37 -0.07
N LYS A 192 6.34 14.23 0.10
CA LYS A 192 6.38 15.59 -0.48
C LYS A 192 7.39 15.66 -1.60
N PHE A 193 6.94 16.16 -2.75
CA PHE A 193 7.77 16.33 -3.93
C PHE A 193 7.85 17.82 -4.31
N ASN A 194 9.05 18.26 -4.68
CA ASN A 194 9.24 19.60 -5.21
C ASN A 194 8.78 19.71 -6.67
N GLU A 195 8.91 20.88 -7.27
CA GLU A 195 8.49 21.16 -8.65
C GLU A 195 9.24 20.35 -9.71
N LYS A 196 10.45 19.87 -9.38
CA LYS A 196 11.26 18.96 -10.20
C LYS A 196 10.97 17.48 -9.93
N ASN A 197 9.87 17.17 -9.23
CA ASN A 197 9.45 15.82 -8.83
C ASN A 197 10.52 15.06 -8.00
N LYS A 198 11.40 15.77 -7.27
CA LYS A 198 12.33 15.15 -6.33
C LYS A 198 11.63 15.01 -4.97
N LEU A 199 11.71 13.82 -4.36
CA LEU A 199 11.23 13.59 -3.00
C LEU A 199 12.05 14.44 -2.02
N THR A 200 11.37 15.28 -1.25
CA THR A 200 12.00 16.18 -0.27
C THR A 200 11.76 15.74 1.16
N ASN A 201 10.61 15.08 1.40
CA ASN A 201 10.26 14.59 2.72
C ASN A 201 9.39 13.34 2.64
N ILE A 202 9.55 12.46 3.63
CA ILE A 202 8.64 11.34 3.91
C ILE A 202 8.41 11.26 5.41
N ARG A 203 7.16 11.08 5.83
CA ARG A 203 6.81 10.84 7.24
C ARG A 203 5.63 9.90 7.37
N ARG A 204 5.59 9.16 8.46
CA ARG A 204 4.41 8.39 8.87
C ARG A 204 3.38 9.34 9.48
N VAL A 205 2.10 9.15 9.14
CA VAL A 205 0.96 9.87 9.70
C VAL A 205 0.16 8.88 10.54
N ALA A 206 0.11 9.09 11.85
CA ALA A 206 -0.59 8.20 12.78
C ALA A 206 -1.93 8.80 13.20
N LEU A 207 -2.91 7.94 13.51
CA LEU A 207 -4.10 8.34 14.25
C LEU A 207 -3.69 8.76 15.67
N ASN A 208 -4.17 9.90 16.13
CA ASN A 208 -4.07 10.27 17.53
C ASN A 208 -4.82 9.27 18.41
N LYS A 209 -4.32 8.99 19.61
CA LYS A 209 -4.90 7.98 20.53
C LYS A 209 -6.39 8.20 20.81
N GLU A 210 -6.85 9.44 20.79
CA GLU A 210 -8.27 9.82 21.00
C GLU A 210 -9.17 9.39 19.85
N ASN A 211 -8.67 9.32 18.62
CA ASN A 211 -9.43 8.90 17.44
C ASN A 211 -9.47 7.37 17.23
N LYS A 212 -8.76 6.59 18.06
CA LYS A 212 -8.82 5.11 18.03
C LYS A 212 -10.01 4.53 18.80
N LYS A 213 -10.69 5.33 19.65
CA LYS A 213 -11.75 4.86 20.55
C LYS A 213 -13.18 5.23 20.09
N LYS A 214 -13.31 6.01 19.04
CA LYS A 214 -14.59 6.37 18.41
C LYS A 214 -14.79 5.56 17.13
#